data_1af7d8f1fb22ad399d0605a20f5db3ca
#
_entry.id   1af7d8f1fb22ad399d0605a20f5db3ca
#
_cell.length_a   1.000
_cell.length_b   1.000
_cell.length_c   1.000
_cell.angle_alpha   90.00
_cell.angle_beta   90.00
_cell.angle_gamma   90.00
#
_symmetry.space_group_name_H-M   'P 1'
#
loop_
_entity.id
_entity.type
_entity.pdbx_description
1 polymer ?
#
loop_
_entity_poly.entity_id
_entity_poly.type
_entity_poly.pdbx_seq_one_letter_code
_entity_poly.pdbx_strand_id
1 'polypeptide(L)'
;MPARRPELPLLAAAFVAAVLALDLLWSLIEGSTGTIAYALIDEPAHLMTCALALLAVLALTDAKPSWRFVAAALVASMAIDLDHLPGYLGSHFLTGSMPRPYTHSLLMVGVLAAIGAASRRPHLRQVLFGVAFGVAAHLLRDLATGPGVAFLWPLVVAPIKVPYVLYAATLVAAMIALVPRRSLAAARGLAALLAVLVAVLALGASAASAHRIALGTYIRGIEDSPGLLDSYAEEVGRRPAIVGAYKRWDVDPFYPPELAEIASRGAVPMIGWEPWNEADHGFRLAAIAKGHYDDYILRSAREAREWGGPILVRFGQEMNGSWAPWQRGVNGTTGPRFIAAWRHIVKIFRRVGARNVSWVWCPYVNNGQLPFMDFYPGDRWVDWLALDGFNWGEPISWQTFPTIFDASYRKLAGLARKPIMIAEIGSDETGGDKAGWVRRALSRQLPRLKRVRAVVWFDAPDGADFRVDSSSAALDAFRAGISSPLYSGDESFVRQISRRAARLAQTGP
;
A
#
# COMPACT_ATOMS: atom_id res chain seq x y z
N MET A 1 31.90 39.02 21.80
CA MET A 1 31.14 38.06 20.98
C MET A 1 31.82 37.98 19.62
N PRO A 2 32.37 36.86 19.19
CA PRO A 2 32.95 36.74 17.86
C PRO A 2 31.86 37.02 16.83
N ALA A 3 32.19 37.81 15.80
CA ALA A 3 31.30 38.15 14.71
C ALA A 3 30.86 36.85 14.03
N ARG A 4 29.57 36.47 14.13
CA ARG A 4 29.01 35.34 13.42
C ARG A 4 29.17 35.60 11.92
N ARG A 5 29.84 34.70 11.22
CA ARG A 5 30.14 34.82 9.78
C ARG A 5 28.80 34.95 9.01
N PRO A 6 28.64 36.01 8.20
CA PRO A 6 27.36 36.30 7.52
C PRO A 6 26.94 35.22 6.51
N GLU A 7 27.86 34.34 6.14
CA GLU A 7 27.66 33.26 5.14
C GLU A 7 26.95 32.02 5.69
N LEU A 8 26.93 31.79 7.03
CA LEU A 8 26.38 30.61 7.64
C LEU A 8 24.86 30.42 7.38
N PRO A 9 24.03 31.47 7.45
CA PRO A 9 22.62 31.34 7.15
C PRO A 9 22.33 30.99 5.68
N LEU A 10 23.13 31.52 4.75
CA LEU A 10 22.98 31.18 3.32
C LEU A 10 23.41 29.75 3.05
N LEU A 11 24.50 29.30 3.68
CA LEU A 11 24.92 27.89 3.58
C LEU A 11 23.88 26.94 4.15
N ALA A 12 23.30 27.27 5.30
CA ALA A 12 22.23 26.46 5.90
C ALA A 12 20.98 26.42 5.02
N ALA A 13 20.60 27.55 4.44
CA ALA A 13 19.48 27.61 3.50
C ALA A 13 19.73 26.74 2.24
N ALA A 14 20.97 26.79 1.72
CA ALA A 14 21.38 25.95 0.60
C ALA A 14 21.30 24.44 0.94
N PHE A 15 21.74 24.04 2.15
CA PHE A 15 21.64 22.66 2.61
C PHE A 15 20.18 22.20 2.75
N VAL A 16 19.32 23.01 3.36
CA VAL A 16 17.88 22.70 3.46
C VAL A 16 17.26 22.56 2.07
N ALA A 17 17.51 23.51 1.17
CA ALA A 17 17.02 23.47 -0.19
C ALA A 17 17.51 22.23 -0.96
N ALA A 18 18.78 21.87 -0.81
CA ALA A 18 19.37 20.70 -1.45
C ALA A 18 18.77 19.39 -0.91
N VAL A 19 18.61 19.25 0.41
CA VAL A 19 17.94 18.06 1.01
C VAL A 19 16.52 17.93 0.48
N LEU A 20 15.74 19.01 0.50
CA LEU A 20 14.36 18.98 0.01
C LEU A 20 14.28 18.67 -1.49
N ALA A 21 15.25 19.17 -2.29
CA ALA A 21 15.31 18.86 -3.72
C ALA A 21 15.70 17.40 -3.99
N LEU A 22 16.63 16.83 -3.21
CA LEU A 22 17.02 15.43 -3.31
C LEU A 22 15.85 14.51 -2.90
N ASP A 23 15.14 14.86 -1.82
CA ASP A 23 13.98 14.11 -1.38
C ASP A 23 12.81 14.17 -2.40
N LEU A 24 12.63 15.33 -3.05
CA LEU A 24 11.66 15.47 -4.15
C LEU A 24 12.08 14.63 -5.36
N LEU A 25 13.36 14.74 -5.78
CA LEU A 25 13.90 13.93 -6.88
C LEU A 25 13.71 12.44 -6.57
N TRP A 26 14.03 12.03 -5.35
CA TRP A 26 13.81 10.68 -4.88
C TRP A 26 12.33 10.24 -5.07
N SER A 27 11.37 11.06 -4.61
CA SER A 27 9.93 10.75 -4.72
C SER A 27 9.44 10.64 -6.17
N LEU A 28 10.12 11.25 -7.13
CA LEU A 28 9.79 11.19 -8.56
C LEU A 28 10.35 9.95 -9.26
N ILE A 29 11.48 9.42 -8.78
CA ILE A 29 12.18 8.28 -9.37
C ILE A 29 12.04 6.99 -8.55
N GLU A 30 11.43 7.06 -7.38
CA GLU A 30 11.17 5.90 -6.51
C GLU A 30 10.44 4.79 -7.29
N GLY A 31 11.04 3.60 -7.32
CA GLY A 31 10.55 2.45 -8.08
C GLY A 31 11.07 2.31 -9.52
N SER A 32 11.87 3.26 -10.03
CA SER A 32 12.45 3.22 -11.40
C SER A 32 13.96 3.00 -11.42
N THR A 33 14.65 3.06 -10.27
CA THR A 33 16.10 3.10 -10.15
C THR A 33 16.65 1.90 -9.39
N GLY A 34 17.82 1.42 -9.81
CA GLY A 34 18.57 0.39 -9.08
C GLY A 34 19.25 0.93 -7.81
N THR A 35 19.76 0.01 -6.97
CA THR A 35 20.38 0.28 -5.67
C THR A 35 21.47 1.37 -5.68
N ILE A 36 22.27 1.44 -6.75
CA ILE A 36 23.34 2.45 -6.88
C ILE A 36 22.78 3.85 -7.06
N ALA A 37 21.73 4.02 -7.88
CA ALA A 37 21.07 5.31 -8.07
C ALA A 37 20.37 5.78 -6.79
N TYR A 38 19.88 4.84 -5.98
CA TYR A 38 19.35 5.11 -4.64
C TYR A 38 20.42 5.76 -3.76
N ALA A 39 21.57 5.10 -3.57
CA ALA A 39 22.65 5.61 -2.73
C ALA A 39 23.17 6.98 -3.17
N LEU A 40 23.27 7.23 -4.48
CA LEU A 40 23.73 8.53 -5.02
C LEU A 40 22.82 9.72 -4.66
N ILE A 41 21.58 9.49 -4.32
CA ILE A 41 20.61 10.54 -3.94
C ILE A 41 20.43 10.57 -2.43
N ASP A 42 20.38 9.43 -1.77
CA ASP A 42 20.10 9.29 -0.34
C ASP A 42 21.26 9.74 0.53
N GLU A 43 22.48 9.27 0.22
CA GLU A 43 23.68 9.58 1.01
C GLU A 43 24.02 11.07 1.10
N PRO A 44 23.97 11.87 0.01
CA PRO A 44 24.16 13.30 0.11
C PRO A 44 23.16 14.01 1.01
N ALA A 45 21.91 13.53 1.07
CA ALA A 45 20.88 14.11 1.93
C ALA A 45 21.15 13.80 3.41
N HIS A 46 21.67 12.61 3.76
CA HIS A 46 22.14 12.27 5.11
C HIS A 46 23.31 13.15 5.54
N LEU A 47 24.29 13.33 4.65
CA LEU A 47 25.45 14.19 4.89
C LEU A 47 25.04 15.64 5.18
N MET A 48 24.16 16.22 4.36
CA MET A 48 23.67 17.59 4.52
C MET A 48 22.81 17.75 5.78
N THR A 49 22.01 16.76 6.14
CA THR A 49 21.24 16.72 7.39
C THR A 49 22.18 16.76 8.60
N CYS A 50 23.22 15.93 8.60
CA CYS A 50 24.23 15.90 9.66
C CYS A 50 25.00 17.23 9.75
N ALA A 51 25.43 17.79 8.62
CA ALA A 51 26.12 19.07 8.57
C ALA A 51 25.28 20.22 9.13
N LEU A 52 23.97 20.26 8.77
CA LEU A 52 23.04 21.27 9.29
C LEU A 52 22.81 21.10 10.80
N ALA A 53 22.66 19.87 11.29
CA ALA A 53 22.52 19.57 12.72
C ALA A 53 23.77 20.01 13.50
N LEU A 54 24.97 19.72 12.98
CA LEU A 54 26.24 20.18 13.57
C LEU A 54 26.28 21.68 13.66
N LEU A 55 26.03 22.42 12.59
CA LEU A 55 26.03 23.87 12.55
C LEU A 55 25.03 24.47 13.56
N ALA A 56 23.84 23.90 13.64
CA ALA A 56 22.80 24.34 14.58
C ALA A 56 23.22 24.15 16.04
N VAL A 57 23.74 22.94 16.40
CA VAL A 57 24.26 22.68 17.75
C VAL A 57 25.40 23.64 18.10
N LEU A 58 26.35 23.89 17.19
CA LEU A 58 27.44 24.83 17.39
C LEU A 58 26.95 26.25 17.62
N ALA A 59 25.92 26.67 16.89
CA ALA A 59 25.35 28.02 17.07
C ALA A 59 24.59 28.19 18.39
N LEU A 60 24.01 27.11 18.91
CA LEU A 60 23.19 27.11 20.15
C LEU A 60 24.03 26.91 21.42
N THR A 61 25.17 26.22 21.32
CA THR A 61 25.93 25.79 22.52
C THR A 61 27.28 26.47 22.69
N ASP A 62 27.71 27.32 21.77
CA ASP A 62 29.07 27.91 21.72
C ASP A 62 30.21 26.85 21.80
N ALA A 63 29.89 25.58 21.52
CA ALA A 63 30.84 24.46 21.56
C ALA A 63 31.88 24.61 20.46
N LYS A 64 33.14 24.21 20.75
CA LYS A 64 34.24 24.18 19.79
C LYS A 64 34.67 22.71 19.58
N PRO A 65 33.98 21.93 18.76
CA PRO A 65 34.33 20.53 18.52
C PRO A 65 35.70 20.47 17.81
N SER A 66 36.42 19.40 18.06
CA SER A 66 37.62 19.10 17.32
C SER A 66 37.29 18.71 15.87
N TRP A 67 38.25 18.90 14.96
CA TRP A 67 38.09 18.43 13.59
C TRP A 67 37.81 16.91 13.53
N ARG A 68 38.35 16.12 14.49
CA ARG A 68 38.14 14.68 14.58
C ARG A 68 36.67 14.34 14.87
N PHE A 69 36.03 15.08 15.77
CA PHE A 69 34.60 14.93 16.05
C PHE A 69 33.77 15.24 14.80
N VAL A 70 34.04 16.38 14.15
CA VAL A 70 33.29 16.80 12.95
C VAL A 70 33.47 15.81 11.81
N ALA A 71 34.72 15.41 11.52
CA ALA A 71 34.97 14.42 10.46
C ALA A 71 34.28 13.08 10.74
N ALA A 72 34.38 12.58 11.98
CA ALA A 72 33.74 11.32 12.38
C ALA A 72 32.22 11.38 12.27
N ALA A 73 31.59 12.52 12.62
CA ALA A 73 30.16 12.72 12.49
C ALA A 73 29.69 12.68 11.03
N LEU A 74 30.37 13.43 10.16
CA LEU A 74 30.02 13.47 8.73
C LEU A 74 30.25 12.13 8.04
N VAL A 75 31.37 11.44 8.34
CA VAL A 75 31.61 10.10 7.77
C VAL A 75 30.59 9.09 8.27
N ALA A 76 30.27 9.08 9.58
CA ALA A 76 29.36 8.11 10.15
C ALA A 76 27.92 8.30 9.68
N SER A 77 27.50 9.53 9.34
CA SER A 77 26.16 9.78 8.82
C SER A 77 25.90 9.18 7.43
N MET A 78 26.96 8.77 6.73
CA MET A 78 26.86 8.05 5.45
C MET A 78 27.28 6.59 5.60
N ALA A 79 28.36 6.32 6.33
CA ALA A 79 28.97 5.00 6.40
C ALA A 79 28.12 3.96 7.15
N ILE A 80 27.10 4.38 7.91
CA ILE A 80 26.23 3.44 8.61
C ILE A 80 25.45 2.56 7.63
N ASP A 81 25.09 3.05 6.45
CA ASP A 81 24.37 2.29 5.43
C ASP A 81 25.19 1.18 4.76
N LEU A 82 26.52 1.13 5.02
CA LEU A 82 27.34 -0.01 4.63
C LEU A 82 26.93 -1.30 5.35
N ASP A 83 26.21 -1.21 6.46
CA ASP A 83 25.67 -2.37 7.17
C ASP A 83 24.50 -3.05 6.45
N HIS A 84 23.94 -2.44 5.42
CA HIS A 84 23.01 -3.05 4.50
C HIS A 84 23.67 -4.03 3.50
N LEU A 85 24.99 -3.93 3.29
CA LEU A 85 25.73 -4.80 2.34
C LEU A 85 25.54 -6.29 2.60
N PRO A 86 25.58 -6.79 3.85
CA PRO A 86 25.30 -8.22 4.11
C PRO A 86 23.92 -8.64 3.62
N GLY A 87 22.89 -7.79 3.77
CA GLY A 87 21.54 -8.04 3.27
C GLY A 87 21.49 -8.16 1.75
N TYR A 88 22.18 -7.29 1.02
CA TYR A 88 22.31 -7.39 -0.45
C TYR A 88 23.07 -8.65 -0.91
N LEU A 89 23.92 -9.20 -0.07
CA LEU A 89 24.64 -10.45 -0.30
C LEU A 89 23.89 -11.69 0.23
N GLY A 90 22.61 -11.54 0.63
CA GLY A 90 21.75 -12.65 1.09
C GLY A 90 21.92 -13.03 2.56
N SER A 91 22.64 -12.24 3.38
CA SER A 91 22.79 -12.49 4.81
C SER A 91 21.86 -11.60 5.64
N HIS A 92 21.01 -12.22 6.43
CA HIS A 92 20.08 -11.51 7.34
C HIS A 92 20.63 -11.33 8.77
N PHE A 93 21.92 -11.56 9.00
CA PHE A 93 22.54 -11.50 10.32
C PHE A 93 22.33 -10.13 11.04
N LEU A 94 22.41 -9.02 10.31
CA LEU A 94 22.23 -7.68 10.87
C LEU A 94 20.77 -7.18 10.87
N THR A 95 19.90 -7.78 10.09
CA THR A 95 18.50 -7.33 9.94
C THR A 95 17.50 -8.26 10.63
N GLY A 96 17.77 -9.57 10.71
CA GLY A 96 16.76 -10.55 11.08
C GLY A 96 15.53 -10.43 10.18
N SER A 97 14.36 -10.22 10.78
CA SER A 97 13.10 -9.96 10.06
C SER A 97 12.78 -8.47 9.88
N MET A 98 13.70 -7.57 10.25
CA MET A 98 13.46 -6.12 10.19
C MET A 98 13.88 -5.54 8.84
N PRO A 99 13.24 -4.44 8.39
CA PRO A 99 13.56 -3.79 7.12
C PRO A 99 14.91 -3.04 7.14
N ARG A 100 15.48 -2.78 8.34
CA ARG A 100 16.78 -2.10 8.53
C ARG A 100 17.65 -2.85 9.55
N PRO A 101 18.98 -2.74 9.46
CA PRO A 101 19.91 -3.32 10.44
C PRO A 101 19.70 -2.82 11.87
N TYR A 102 20.06 -3.64 12.87
CA TYR A 102 19.97 -3.31 14.30
C TYR A 102 20.82 -2.10 14.71
N THR A 103 21.83 -1.78 13.92
CA THR A 103 22.68 -0.60 14.04
C THR A 103 21.92 0.70 13.88
N HIS A 104 20.77 0.67 13.17
CA HIS A 104 19.84 1.79 13.03
C HIS A 104 18.91 1.92 14.26
N SER A 105 19.51 2.13 15.47
CA SER A 105 18.75 2.24 16.71
C SER A 105 19.39 3.23 17.70
N LEU A 106 18.60 3.73 18.66
CA LEU A 106 19.11 4.55 19.76
C LEU A 106 20.08 3.77 20.65
N LEU A 107 19.94 2.45 20.73
CA LEU A 107 20.90 1.61 21.47
C LEU A 107 22.32 1.79 20.90
N MET A 108 22.47 1.77 19.57
CA MET A 108 23.79 1.96 18.94
C MET A 108 24.35 3.34 19.27
N VAL A 109 23.53 4.39 19.19
CA VAL A 109 23.96 5.75 19.59
C VAL A 109 24.39 5.77 21.05
N GLY A 110 23.61 5.15 21.96
CA GLY A 110 23.90 5.06 23.39
C GLY A 110 25.19 4.28 23.68
N VAL A 111 25.39 3.14 23.03
CA VAL A 111 26.61 2.31 23.18
C VAL A 111 27.84 3.07 22.75
N LEU A 112 27.82 3.73 21.58
CA LEU A 112 28.92 4.54 21.08
C LEU A 112 29.25 5.70 22.04
N ALA A 113 28.23 6.39 22.54
CA ALA A 113 28.40 7.48 23.51
C ALA A 113 28.96 6.97 24.84
N ALA A 114 28.49 5.80 25.35
CA ALA A 114 28.98 5.19 26.59
C ALA A 114 30.44 4.76 26.47
N ILE A 115 30.84 4.12 25.37
CA ILE A 115 32.25 3.75 25.09
C ILE A 115 33.10 5.01 24.99
N GLY A 116 32.58 6.06 24.34
CA GLY A 116 33.21 7.35 24.26
C GLY A 116 33.45 7.97 25.65
N ALA A 117 32.44 7.96 26.51
CA ALA A 117 32.53 8.47 27.88
C ALA A 117 33.54 7.68 28.74
N ALA A 118 33.57 6.34 28.60
CA ALA A 118 34.50 5.47 29.32
C ALA A 118 35.95 5.55 28.80
N SER A 119 36.16 6.09 27.60
CA SER A 119 37.50 6.17 26.97
C SER A 119 38.40 7.17 27.67
N ARG A 120 39.54 6.69 28.17
CA ARG A 120 40.63 7.56 28.72
C ARG A 120 41.45 8.25 27.64
N ARG A 121 41.35 7.85 26.37
CA ARG A 121 42.07 8.44 25.23
C ARG A 121 41.27 9.60 24.64
N PRO A 122 41.72 10.86 24.75
CA PRO A 122 40.96 12.03 24.34
C PRO A 122 40.55 12.00 22.86
N HIS A 123 41.44 11.51 22.00
CA HIS A 123 41.18 11.42 20.56
C HIS A 123 40.09 10.40 20.23
N LEU A 124 40.17 9.21 20.85
CA LEU A 124 39.14 8.14 20.66
C LEU A 124 37.79 8.60 21.18
N ARG A 125 37.75 9.26 22.33
CA ARG A 125 36.53 9.85 22.90
C ARG A 125 35.86 10.82 21.92
N GLN A 126 36.64 11.71 21.30
CA GLN A 126 36.12 12.68 20.30
C GLN A 126 35.54 11.97 19.05
N VAL A 127 36.25 10.96 18.56
CA VAL A 127 35.81 10.18 17.38
C VAL A 127 34.50 9.45 17.72
N LEU A 128 34.42 8.74 18.86
CA LEU A 128 33.25 7.98 19.25
C LEU A 128 32.00 8.87 19.46
N PHE A 129 32.17 10.04 20.09
CA PHE A 129 31.06 11.00 20.17
C PHE A 129 30.69 11.59 18.83
N GLY A 130 31.64 11.79 17.92
CA GLY A 130 31.35 12.17 16.53
C GLY A 130 30.55 11.12 15.80
N VAL A 131 30.97 9.86 15.89
CA VAL A 131 30.22 8.73 15.28
C VAL A 131 28.82 8.64 15.87
N ALA A 132 28.66 8.71 17.18
CA ALA A 132 27.35 8.69 17.83
C ALA A 132 26.44 9.83 17.34
N PHE A 133 27.00 11.03 17.18
CA PHE A 133 26.27 12.18 16.63
C PHE A 133 25.87 11.96 15.17
N GLY A 134 26.77 11.44 14.32
CA GLY A 134 26.51 11.16 12.91
C GLY A 134 25.40 10.12 12.74
N VAL A 135 25.45 9.04 13.52
CA VAL A 135 24.39 8.01 13.56
C VAL A 135 23.07 8.62 14.01
N ALA A 136 23.04 9.43 15.06
CA ALA A 136 21.82 10.09 15.51
C ALA A 136 21.21 11.03 14.45
N ALA A 137 22.04 11.78 13.74
CA ALA A 137 21.60 12.65 12.64
C ALA A 137 21.08 11.84 11.44
N HIS A 138 21.69 10.69 11.14
CA HIS A 138 21.20 9.74 10.14
C HIS A 138 19.81 9.22 10.51
N LEU A 139 19.64 8.70 11.74
CA LEU A 139 18.36 8.19 12.23
C LEU A 139 17.25 9.25 12.19
N LEU A 140 17.57 10.52 12.39
CA LEU A 140 16.59 11.61 12.31
C LEU A 140 15.90 11.67 10.93
N ARG A 141 16.66 11.47 9.85
CA ARG A 141 16.13 11.44 8.50
C ARG A 141 15.39 10.13 8.23
N ASP A 142 15.97 9.01 8.63
CA ASP A 142 15.41 7.68 8.45
C ASP A 142 14.06 7.46 9.11
N LEU A 143 13.82 8.13 10.23
CA LEU A 143 12.50 8.15 10.88
C LEU A 143 11.40 8.75 9.97
N ALA A 144 11.76 9.61 9.03
CA ALA A 144 10.81 10.30 8.15
C ALA A 144 10.80 9.77 6.71
N THR A 145 11.89 9.07 6.30
CA THR A 145 12.05 8.53 4.95
C THR A 145 12.07 7.00 4.95
N GLY A 146 11.76 6.38 3.82
CA GLY A 146 11.80 4.92 3.68
C GLY A 146 10.80 4.15 4.58
N PRO A 147 11.12 2.90 4.97
CA PRO A 147 10.22 2.00 5.70
C PRO A 147 10.07 2.33 7.19
N GLY A 148 10.82 3.31 7.72
CA GLY A 148 10.93 3.59 9.14
C GLY A 148 12.08 2.84 9.81
N VAL A 149 12.28 3.07 11.12
CA VAL A 149 13.41 2.58 11.91
C VAL A 149 12.92 1.89 13.17
N ALA A 150 13.49 0.73 13.55
CA ALA A 150 13.30 0.11 14.85
C ALA A 150 14.05 0.89 15.96
N PHE A 151 13.65 2.14 16.14
CA PHE A 151 14.34 3.19 16.87
C PHE A 151 14.64 2.81 18.32
N LEU A 152 13.71 2.08 18.95
CA LEU A 152 13.83 1.63 20.33
C LEU A 152 14.29 0.17 20.46
N TRP A 153 14.84 -0.43 19.42
CA TRP A 153 15.39 -1.79 19.50
C TRP A 153 16.42 -1.89 20.64
N PRO A 154 16.45 -2.98 21.44
CA PRO A 154 15.65 -4.22 21.33
C PRO A 154 14.30 -4.19 22.06
N LEU A 155 13.95 -3.10 22.74
CA LEU A 155 12.71 -2.97 23.52
C LEU A 155 11.46 -3.00 22.66
N VAL A 156 11.50 -2.37 21.49
CA VAL A 156 10.43 -2.34 20.51
C VAL A 156 11.03 -2.67 19.13
N VAL A 157 10.58 -3.76 18.55
CA VAL A 157 11.05 -4.24 17.24
C VAL A 157 10.29 -3.56 16.09
N ALA A 158 9.03 -3.11 16.34
CA ALA A 158 8.22 -2.45 15.32
C ALA A 158 8.88 -1.15 14.80
N PRO A 159 8.99 -0.95 13.48
CA PRO A 159 9.55 0.26 12.93
C PRO A 159 8.68 1.48 13.25
N ILE A 160 9.30 2.54 13.74
CA ILE A 160 8.67 3.84 13.98
C ILE A 160 8.90 4.71 12.75
N LYS A 161 7.85 5.38 12.27
CA LYS A 161 7.91 6.35 11.20
C LYS A 161 7.22 7.64 11.65
N VAL A 162 7.87 8.77 11.45
CA VAL A 162 7.29 10.10 11.69
C VAL A 162 6.85 10.75 10.37
N PRO A 163 5.84 11.62 10.40
CA PRO A 163 5.47 12.38 9.21
C PRO A 163 6.62 13.22 8.68
N TYR A 164 6.88 13.20 7.37
CA TYR A 164 7.97 13.94 6.72
C TYR A 164 7.98 15.44 7.07
N VAL A 165 6.80 16.04 7.27
CA VAL A 165 6.67 17.43 7.65
C VAL A 165 7.36 17.76 8.99
N LEU A 166 7.45 16.83 9.93
CA LEU A 166 8.15 17.01 11.20
C LEU A 166 9.68 17.06 10.99
N TYR A 167 10.19 16.19 10.14
CA TYR A 167 11.60 16.22 9.75
C TYR A 167 11.94 17.53 9.02
N ALA A 168 11.18 17.92 8.02
CA ALA A 168 11.38 19.17 7.29
C ALA A 168 11.28 20.39 8.23
N ALA A 169 10.38 20.38 9.21
CA ALA A 169 10.30 21.43 10.22
C ALA A 169 11.55 21.48 11.11
N THR A 170 12.17 20.34 11.44
CA THR A 170 13.45 20.33 12.20
C THR A 170 14.60 20.91 11.39
N LEU A 171 14.66 20.67 10.07
CA LEU A 171 15.66 21.30 9.19
C LEU A 171 15.51 22.82 9.13
N VAL A 172 14.26 23.29 9.01
CA VAL A 172 13.94 24.73 9.01
C VAL A 172 14.27 25.37 10.36
N ALA A 173 13.94 24.70 11.47
CA ALA A 173 14.30 25.18 12.82
C ALA A 173 15.82 25.25 13.02
N ALA A 174 16.57 24.25 12.56
CA ALA A 174 18.03 24.25 12.57
C ALA A 174 18.62 25.43 11.76
N MET A 175 18.07 25.71 10.59
CA MET A 175 18.44 26.87 9.77
C MET A 175 18.15 28.19 10.50
N ILE A 176 16.97 28.34 11.10
CA ILE A 176 16.59 29.55 11.84
C ILE A 176 17.51 29.80 13.02
N ALA A 177 17.97 28.76 13.73
CA ALA A 177 18.94 28.86 14.81
C ALA A 177 20.31 29.52 14.39
N LEU A 178 20.63 29.43 13.10
CA LEU A 178 21.88 30.01 12.53
C LEU A 178 21.71 31.48 12.11
N VAL A 179 20.51 32.02 12.07
CA VAL A 179 20.25 33.39 11.65
C VAL A 179 20.60 34.37 12.76
N PRO A 180 21.41 35.44 12.49
CA PRO A 180 21.68 36.48 13.46
C PRO A 180 20.40 37.21 13.86
N ARG A 181 20.24 37.50 15.17
CA ARG A 181 19.02 38.16 15.69
C ARG A 181 18.71 39.51 15.02
N ARG A 182 19.69 40.16 14.45
CA ARG A 182 19.56 41.45 13.72
C ARG A 182 19.02 41.31 12.29
N SER A 183 18.98 40.10 11.75
CA SER A 183 18.54 39.81 10.38
C SER A 183 17.23 39.00 10.34
N LEU A 184 16.47 39.00 11.42
CA LEU A 184 15.21 38.22 11.56
C LEU A 184 14.13 38.54 10.52
N ALA A 185 14.14 39.77 9.95
CA ALA A 185 13.15 40.12 8.91
C ALA A 185 13.42 39.39 7.60
N ALA A 186 14.67 39.32 7.14
CA ALA A 186 15.05 38.53 5.94
C ALA A 186 14.91 37.03 6.18
N ALA A 187 15.20 36.55 7.41
CA ALA A 187 15.00 35.17 7.80
C ALA A 187 13.51 34.74 7.83
N ARG A 188 12.62 35.66 8.20
CA ARG A 188 11.16 35.40 8.15
C ARG A 188 10.67 35.19 6.72
N GLY A 189 11.16 35.96 5.75
CA GLY A 189 10.85 35.77 4.34
C GLY A 189 11.33 34.43 3.81
N LEU A 190 12.57 34.04 4.12
CA LEU A 190 13.15 32.77 3.71
C LEU A 190 12.48 31.58 4.42
N ALA A 191 12.18 31.70 5.73
CA ALA A 191 11.44 30.70 6.48
C ALA A 191 10.00 30.52 5.97
N ALA A 192 9.34 31.61 5.56
CA ALA A 192 8.03 31.56 4.94
C ALA A 192 8.07 30.85 3.58
N LEU A 193 9.08 31.15 2.74
CA LEU A 193 9.27 30.47 1.45
C LEU A 193 9.54 28.98 1.63
N LEU A 194 10.39 28.61 2.59
CA LEU A 194 10.66 27.20 2.90
C LEU A 194 9.46 26.50 3.53
N ALA A 195 8.66 27.18 4.36
CA ALA A 195 7.41 26.63 4.89
C ALA A 195 6.37 26.39 3.78
N VAL A 196 6.28 27.28 2.78
CA VAL A 196 5.46 27.06 1.58
C VAL A 196 6.00 25.88 0.77
N LEU A 197 7.31 25.76 0.56
CA LEU A 197 7.92 24.63 -0.15
C LEU A 197 7.68 23.32 0.60
N VAL A 198 7.84 23.29 1.92
CA VAL A 198 7.52 22.14 2.78
C VAL A 198 6.02 21.79 2.70
N ALA A 199 5.13 22.78 2.71
CA ALA A 199 3.69 22.55 2.56
C ALA A 199 3.36 21.99 1.16
N VAL A 200 3.99 22.49 0.09
CA VAL A 200 3.82 21.98 -1.28
C VAL A 200 4.36 20.55 -1.39
N LEU A 201 5.53 20.26 -0.80
CA LEU A 201 6.09 18.90 -0.76
C LEU A 201 5.25 17.95 0.09
N ALA A 202 4.73 18.40 1.24
CA ALA A 202 3.83 17.62 2.09
C ALA A 202 2.49 17.36 1.39
N LEU A 203 1.96 18.33 0.65
CA LEU A 203 0.77 18.16 -0.18
C LEU A 203 1.05 17.24 -1.38
N GLY A 204 2.22 17.34 -2.00
CA GLY A 204 2.68 16.43 -3.06
C GLY A 204 2.88 15.00 -2.54
N ALA A 205 3.52 14.83 -1.39
CA ALA A 205 3.68 13.53 -0.73
C ALA A 205 2.34 12.96 -0.23
N SER A 206 1.41 13.82 0.25
CA SER A 206 0.04 13.40 0.57
C SER A 206 -0.74 12.98 -0.67
N ALA A 207 -0.52 13.62 -1.81
CA ALA A 207 -1.14 13.25 -3.08
C ALA A 207 -0.55 11.94 -3.64
N ALA A 208 0.75 11.71 -3.51
CA ALA A 208 1.40 10.42 -3.81
C ALA A 208 0.97 9.31 -2.84
N SER A 209 0.81 9.62 -1.55
CA SER A 209 0.20 8.72 -0.54
C SER A 209 -1.29 8.48 -0.79
N ALA A 210 -1.97 9.33 -1.58
CA ALA A 210 -3.40 9.20 -1.86
C ALA A 210 -3.74 8.08 -2.85
N HIS A 211 -2.81 7.63 -3.70
CA HIS A 211 -3.02 6.53 -4.63
C HIS A 211 -2.29 5.27 -4.18
N ARG A 212 -2.90 4.54 -3.23
CA ARG A 212 -2.47 3.18 -2.86
C ARG A 212 -3.48 2.17 -3.38
N ILE A 213 -3.00 0.97 -3.70
CA ILE A 213 -3.79 -0.15 -4.19
C ILE A 213 -3.62 -1.31 -3.19
N ALA A 214 -4.70 -1.79 -2.60
CA ALA A 214 -4.68 -3.00 -1.78
C ALA A 214 -4.37 -4.20 -2.68
N LEU A 215 -3.37 -5.00 -2.29
CA LEU A 215 -3.06 -6.26 -2.95
C LEU A 215 -3.97 -7.34 -2.41
N GLY A 216 -4.58 -8.11 -3.29
CA GLY A 216 -5.38 -9.27 -2.94
C GLY A 216 -5.01 -10.47 -3.80
N THR A 217 -5.50 -11.64 -3.40
CA THR A 217 -5.38 -12.88 -4.15
C THR A 217 -6.61 -13.76 -3.96
N TYR A 218 -6.87 -14.61 -4.95
CA TYR A 218 -7.65 -15.86 -4.81
C TYR A 218 -6.69 -17.01 -5.07
N ILE A 219 -6.74 -18.02 -4.24
CA ILE A 219 -5.94 -19.25 -4.38
C ILE A 219 -6.92 -20.41 -4.37
N ARG A 220 -6.83 -21.33 -5.35
CA ARG A 220 -7.71 -22.49 -5.39
C ARG A 220 -7.55 -23.35 -4.13
N GLY A 221 -8.68 -23.65 -3.49
CA GLY A 221 -8.72 -24.43 -2.25
C GLY A 221 -8.47 -23.63 -0.98
N ILE A 222 -8.43 -22.30 -1.07
CA ILE A 222 -8.26 -21.41 0.09
C ILE A 222 -9.42 -21.57 1.10
N GLU A 223 -10.60 -21.94 0.61
CA GLU A 223 -11.80 -22.16 1.40
C GLU A 223 -11.63 -23.33 2.38
N ASP A 224 -10.87 -24.36 1.98
CA ASP A 224 -10.64 -25.58 2.77
C ASP A 224 -9.28 -25.54 3.48
N SER A 225 -8.35 -24.74 3.00
CA SER A 225 -6.96 -24.69 3.47
C SER A 225 -6.42 -23.25 3.54
N PRO A 226 -6.88 -22.45 4.52
CA PRO A 226 -6.43 -21.06 4.68
C PRO A 226 -4.92 -20.89 4.87
N GLY A 227 -4.21 -21.95 5.30
CA GLY A 227 -2.74 -22.00 5.38
C GLY A 227 -2.01 -21.78 4.05
N LEU A 228 -2.70 -22.01 2.91
CA LEU A 228 -2.17 -21.68 1.57
C LEU A 228 -1.79 -20.20 1.45
N LEU A 229 -2.42 -19.34 2.25
CA LEU A 229 -2.12 -17.91 2.28
C LEU A 229 -0.71 -17.61 2.81
N ASP A 230 -0.24 -18.40 3.77
CA ASP A 230 1.11 -18.24 4.32
C ASP A 230 2.16 -18.64 3.28
N SER A 231 1.96 -19.79 2.60
CA SER A 231 2.84 -20.24 1.52
C SER A 231 2.89 -19.25 0.35
N TYR A 232 1.71 -18.75 -0.07
CA TYR A 232 1.64 -17.72 -1.10
C TYR A 232 2.38 -16.44 -0.68
N ALA A 233 2.19 -15.98 0.55
CA ALA A 233 2.84 -14.77 1.05
C ALA A 233 4.37 -14.90 1.11
N GLU A 234 4.89 -16.09 1.45
CA GLU A 234 6.32 -16.43 1.40
C GLU A 234 6.82 -16.43 -0.04
N GLU A 235 6.08 -17.09 -0.93
CA GLU A 235 6.42 -17.18 -2.34
C GLU A 235 6.50 -15.81 -3.00
N VAL A 236 5.46 -14.99 -2.91
CA VAL A 236 5.44 -13.68 -3.58
C VAL A 236 6.19 -12.57 -2.81
N GLY A 237 6.60 -12.83 -1.56
CA GLY A 237 7.33 -11.89 -0.70
C GLY A 237 6.46 -10.78 -0.11
N ARG A 238 5.11 -10.91 -0.14
CA ARG A 238 4.18 -9.93 0.42
C ARG A 238 2.85 -10.55 0.80
N ARG A 239 2.35 -10.24 2.01
CA ARG A 239 1.00 -10.64 2.43
C ARG A 239 -0.06 -9.88 1.65
N PRO A 240 -1.13 -10.54 1.16
CA PRO A 240 -2.29 -9.85 0.58
C PRO A 240 -3.16 -9.23 1.67
N ALA A 241 -3.77 -8.08 1.35
CA ALA A 241 -4.75 -7.40 2.20
C ALA A 241 -6.19 -7.87 1.97
N ILE A 242 -6.44 -8.57 0.86
CA ILE A 242 -7.75 -9.13 0.47
C ILE A 242 -7.55 -10.56 0.04
N VAL A 243 -8.43 -11.45 0.51
CA VAL A 243 -8.47 -12.86 0.07
C VAL A 243 -9.85 -13.18 -0.48
N GLY A 244 -9.89 -13.59 -1.75
CA GLY A 244 -11.08 -14.06 -2.43
C GLY A 244 -11.46 -15.49 -2.01
N ALA A 245 -12.75 -15.76 -1.84
CA ALA A 245 -13.33 -17.08 -1.68
C ALA A 245 -14.70 -17.12 -2.36
N TYR A 246 -15.12 -18.28 -2.85
CA TYR A 246 -16.41 -18.44 -3.51
C TYR A 246 -17.33 -19.33 -2.68
N LYS A 247 -18.56 -18.86 -2.50
CA LYS A 247 -19.58 -19.55 -1.67
C LYS A 247 -20.89 -19.68 -2.42
N ARG A 248 -21.30 -20.93 -2.63
CA ARG A 248 -22.62 -21.28 -3.16
C ARG A 248 -23.69 -21.11 -2.08
N TRP A 249 -24.93 -21.12 -2.46
CA TRP A 249 -26.06 -20.92 -1.54
C TRP A 249 -26.52 -22.21 -0.78
N ASP A 250 -25.76 -23.26 -0.89
CA ASP A 250 -25.94 -24.49 -0.07
C ASP A 250 -24.97 -24.52 1.13
N VAL A 251 -24.12 -23.52 1.30
CA VAL A 251 -23.20 -23.38 2.43
C VAL A 251 -23.40 -22.04 3.15
N ASP A 252 -22.92 -21.95 4.40
CA ASP A 252 -22.91 -20.71 5.16
C ASP A 252 -21.79 -19.80 4.67
N PRO A 253 -22.11 -18.67 3.99
CA PRO A 253 -21.10 -17.87 3.31
C PRO A 253 -20.22 -17.07 4.27
N PHE A 254 -20.67 -16.85 5.50
CA PHE A 254 -20.02 -16.01 6.49
C PHE A 254 -19.67 -16.78 7.76
N TYR A 255 -19.31 -18.06 7.61
CA TYR A 255 -18.92 -18.92 8.74
C TYR A 255 -17.77 -18.30 9.54
N PRO A 256 -18.00 -17.88 10.81
CA PRO A 256 -17.05 -17.07 11.55
C PRO A 256 -15.64 -17.67 11.72
N PRO A 257 -15.49 -19.00 11.97
CA PRO A 257 -14.16 -19.59 12.05
C PRO A 257 -13.32 -19.45 10.79
N GLU A 258 -13.90 -19.61 9.61
CA GLU A 258 -13.21 -19.46 8.33
C GLU A 258 -12.80 -18.00 8.07
N LEU A 259 -13.72 -17.07 8.35
CA LEU A 259 -13.42 -15.64 8.26
C LEU A 259 -12.31 -15.24 9.24
N ALA A 260 -12.29 -15.84 10.45
CA ALA A 260 -11.26 -15.60 11.45
C ALA A 260 -9.89 -16.11 11.00
N GLU A 261 -9.82 -17.24 10.31
CA GLU A 261 -8.58 -17.78 9.73
C GLU A 261 -7.95 -16.81 8.73
N ILE A 262 -8.74 -16.25 7.80
CA ILE A 262 -8.28 -15.24 6.84
C ILE A 262 -7.86 -13.96 7.58
N ALA A 263 -8.68 -13.48 8.51
CA ALA A 263 -8.42 -12.24 9.23
C ALA A 263 -7.21 -12.34 10.17
N SER A 264 -6.94 -13.50 10.78
CA SER A 264 -5.76 -13.73 11.63
C SER A 264 -4.44 -13.54 10.87
N ARG A 265 -4.47 -13.70 9.54
CA ARG A 265 -3.35 -13.48 8.64
C ARG A 265 -3.27 -12.05 8.10
N GLY A 266 -4.12 -11.13 8.61
CA GLY A 266 -4.10 -9.70 8.28
C GLY A 266 -4.80 -9.36 6.97
N ALA A 267 -5.72 -10.20 6.48
CA ALA A 267 -6.47 -9.99 5.25
C ALA A 267 -7.97 -9.77 5.50
N VAL A 268 -8.63 -9.06 4.59
CA VAL A 268 -10.09 -8.91 4.55
C VAL A 268 -10.66 -9.98 3.62
N PRO A 269 -11.58 -10.85 4.09
CA PRO A 269 -12.24 -11.80 3.21
C PRO A 269 -13.13 -11.09 2.17
N MET A 270 -13.06 -11.55 0.92
CA MET A 270 -13.91 -11.13 -0.19
C MET A 270 -14.68 -12.33 -0.70
N ILE A 271 -15.99 -12.36 -0.44
CA ILE A 271 -16.83 -13.50 -0.73
C ILE A 271 -17.57 -13.29 -2.06
N GLY A 272 -17.26 -14.12 -3.05
CA GLY A 272 -18.09 -14.34 -4.24
C GLY A 272 -19.31 -15.15 -3.83
N TRP A 273 -20.45 -14.48 -3.66
CA TRP A 273 -21.67 -15.11 -3.15
C TRP A 273 -22.61 -15.49 -4.31
N GLU A 274 -22.60 -16.77 -4.63
CA GLU A 274 -23.12 -17.33 -5.86
C GLU A 274 -24.51 -17.95 -5.65
N PRO A 275 -25.58 -17.38 -6.22
CA PRO A 275 -26.96 -17.89 -6.04
C PRO A 275 -27.23 -19.14 -6.88
N TRP A 276 -26.58 -20.24 -6.53
CA TRP A 276 -26.79 -21.58 -7.11
C TRP A 276 -26.34 -22.67 -6.14
N ASN A 277 -26.74 -23.90 -6.39
CA ASN A 277 -26.21 -25.11 -5.80
C ASN A 277 -26.27 -26.28 -6.80
N GLU A 278 -25.76 -27.45 -6.42
CA GLU A 278 -25.70 -28.61 -7.32
C GLU A 278 -27.10 -29.23 -7.61
N ALA A 279 -28.05 -29.12 -6.67
CA ALA A 279 -29.40 -29.66 -6.82
C ALA A 279 -30.30 -28.74 -7.68
N ASP A 280 -30.10 -27.41 -7.57
CA ASP A 280 -30.85 -26.40 -8.34
C ASP A 280 -29.87 -25.48 -9.02
N HIS A 281 -29.52 -25.74 -10.28
CA HIS A 281 -28.50 -25.05 -11.07
C HIS A 281 -28.74 -23.54 -11.24
N GLY A 282 -29.43 -22.88 -10.33
CA GLY A 282 -29.54 -21.44 -10.20
C GLY A 282 -30.85 -20.98 -9.59
N PHE A 283 -30.74 -20.27 -8.49
CA PHE A 283 -31.89 -19.61 -7.88
C PHE A 283 -32.33 -18.43 -8.74
N ARG A 284 -33.62 -18.42 -9.10
CA ARG A 284 -34.15 -17.34 -9.93
C ARG A 284 -34.08 -16.01 -9.17
N LEU A 285 -33.38 -15.03 -9.71
CA LEU A 285 -33.23 -13.70 -9.09
C LEU A 285 -34.61 -13.03 -8.81
N ALA A 286 -35.63 -13.33 -9.62
CA ALA A 286 -36.98 -12.84 -9.37
C ALA A 286 -37.60 -13.46 -8.10
N ALA A 287 -37.28 -14.70 -7.75
CA ALA A 287 -37.73 -15.35 -6.52
C ALA A 287 -37.02 -14.82 -5.29
N ILE A 288 -35.68 -14.51 -5.43
CA ILE A 288 -34.92 -13.82 -4.40
C ILE A 288 -35.57 -12.46 -4.10
N ALA A 289 -35.86 -11.68 -5.13
CA ALA A 289 -36.47 -10.35 -4.98
C ALA A 289 -37.88 -10.39 -4.32
N LYS A 290 -38.59 -11.52 -4.43
CA LYS A 290 -39.92 -11.77 -3.80
C LYS A 290 -39.82 -12.34 -2.38
N GLY A 291 -38.63 -12.61 -1.87
CA GLY A 291 -38.41 -13.10 -0.51
C GLY A 291 -38.49 -14.62 -0.33
N HIS A 292 -38.50 -15.42 -1.41
CA HIS A 292 -38.59 -16.88 -1.29
C HIS A 292 -37.38 -17.51 -0.58
N TYR A 293 -36.27 -16.76 -0.47
CA TYR A 293 -35.00 -17.18 0.18
C TYR A 293 -34.65 -16.34 1.41
N ASP A 294 -35.61 -15.60 1.97
CA ASP A 294 -35.37 -14.65 3.08
C ASP A 294 -34.82 -15.33 4.32
N ASP A 295 -35.24 -16.57 4.64
CA ASP A 295 -34.71 -17.30 5.79
C ASP A 295 -33.20 -17.55 5.67
N TYR A 296 -32.74 -17.97 4.49
CA TYR A 296 -31.31 -18.14 4.22
C TYR A 296 -30.56 -16.80 4.28
N ILE A 297 -31.06 -15.77 3.62
CA ILE A 297 -30.44 -14.45 3.58
C ILE A 297 -30.41 -13.81 4.98
N LEU A 298 -31.49 -13.99 5.78
CA LEU A 298 -31.54 -13.49 7.17
C LEU A 298 -30.51 -14.21 8.06
N ARG A 299 -30.34 -15.51 7.90
CA ARG A 299 -29.34 -16.30 8.62
C ARG A 299 -27.95 -15.80 8.25
N SER A 300 -27.62 -15.73 6.98
CA SER A 300 -26.34 -15.20 6.47
C SER A 300 -26.05 -13.77 6.96
N ALA A 301 -27.07 -12.90 7.00
CA ALA A 301 -26.90 -11.54 7.52
C ALA A 301 -26.61 -11.50 9.03
N ARG A 302 -27.18 -12.44 9.82
CA ARG A 302 -26.89 -12.57 11.26
C ARG A 302 -25.46 -13.06 11.49
N GLU A 303 -25.00 -14.05 10.75
CA GLU A 303 -23.62 -14.55 10.78
C GLU A 303 -22.61 -13.45 10.44
N ALA A 304 -22.86 -12.71 9.36
CA ALA A 304 -22.00 -11.58 9.00
C ALA A 304 -21.95 -10.51 10.10
N ARG A 305 -23.09 -10.23 10.77
CA ARG A 305 -23.12 -9.30 11.90
C ARG A 305 -22.39 -9.84 13.12
N GLU A 306 -22.55 -11.14 13.41
CA GLU A 306 -21.90 -11.82 14.55
C GLU A 306 -20.37 -11.83 14.38
N TRP A 307 -19.90 -12.12 13.19
CA TRP A 307 -18.50 -12.01 12.85
C TRP A 307 -17.94 -10.61 13.19
N GLY A 308 -18.63 -9.53 12.85
CA GLY A 308 -18.28 -8.15 13.20
C GLY A 308 -17.06 -7.58 12.50
N GLY A 309 -16.13 -8.39 11.99
CA GLY A 309 -14.99 -8.01 11.18
C GLY A 309 -15.41 -7.56 9.76
N PRO A 310 -14.54 -6.87 9.00
CA PRO A 310 -14.86 -6.41 7.65
C PRO A 310 -15.03 -7.59 6.70
N ILE A 311 -16.01 -7.50 5.80
CA ILE A 311 -16.25 -8.45 4.71
C ILE A 311 -16.55 -7.66 3.43
N LEU A 312 -15.95 -8.07 2.32
CA LEU A 312 -16.31 -7.63 0.97
C LEU A 312 -17.22 -8.69 0.36
N VAL A 313 -18.40 -8.32 -0.17
CA VAL A 313 -19.34 -9.29 -0.76
C VAL A 313 -19.61 -8.94 -2.21
N ARG A 314 -19.32 -9.90 -3.09
CA ARG A 314 -19.65 -9.87 -4.53
C ARG A 314 -20.84 -10.82 -4.76
N PHE A 315 -22.07 -10.32 -4.66
CA PHE A 315 -23.24 -11.13 -4.96
C PHE A 315 -23.45 -11.24 -6.47
N GLY A 316 -23.48 -12.46 -6.98
CA GLY A 316 -23.74 -12.71 -8.40
C GLY A 316 -22.78 -11.93 -9.32
N GLN A 317 -21.47 -12.04 -9.06
CA GLN A 317 -20.45 -11.42 -9.88
C GLN A 317 -20.59 -11.81 -11.36
N GLU A 318 -20.01 -10.99 -12.25
CA GLU A 318 -20.04 -11.22 -13.71
C GLU A 318 -21.44 -11.34 -14.31
N MET A 319 -22.42 -10.67 -13.73
CA MET A 319 -23.84 -10.77 -14.09
C MET A 319 -24.16 -10.46 -15.56
N ASN A 320 -23.24 -9.83 -16.26
CA ASN A 320 -23.33 -9.50 -17.68
C ASN A 320 -22.87 -10.62 -18.62
N GLY A 321 -22.24 -11.68 -18.10
CA GLY A 321 -21.85 -12.89 -18.85
C GLY A 321 -23.04 -13.81 -19.16
N SER A 322 -22.74 -15.03 -19.61
CA SER A 322 -23.75 -16.08 -19.92
C SER A 322 -23.29 -17.50 -19.55
N TRP A 323 -22.24 -17.62 -18.73
CA TRP A 323 -21.63 -18.90 -18.32
C TRP A 323 -22.01 -19.35 -16.90
N ALA A 324 -22.66 -18.51 -16.10
CA ALA A 324 -23.13 -18.87 -14.78
C ALA A 324 -24.66 -18.73 -14.63
N PRO A 325 -25.28 -19.46 -13.70
CA PRO A 325 -26.73 -19.57 -13.59
C PRO A 325 -27.46 -18.24 -13.33
N TRP A 326 -26.82 -17.26 -12.73
CA TRP A 326 -27.41 -15.95 -12.37
C TRP A 326 -27.16 -14.86 -13.42
N GLN A 327 -26.51 -15.17 -14.53
CA GLN A 327 -26.06 -14.21 -15.51
C GLN A 327 -27.14 -13.87 -16.57
N ARG A 328 -26.85 -12.85 -17.38
CA ARG A 328 -27.73 -12.30 -18.43
C ARG A 328 -28.34 -13.41 -19.29
N GLY A 329 -29.66 -13.45 -19.35
CA GLY A 329 -30.42 -14.41 -20.17
C GLY A 329 -30.55 -15.79 -19.53
N VAL A 330 -29.67 -16.20 -18.62
CA VAL A 330 -29.73 -17.49 -17.93
C VAL A 330 -30.81 -17.44 -16.84
N ASN A 331 -31.63 -18.49 -16.68
CA ASN A 331 -32.73 -18.59 -15.71
C ASN A 331 -33.69 -17.37 -15.72
N GLY A 332 -33.78 -16.69 -16.86
CA GLY A 332 -34.58 -15.50 -17.04
C GLY A 332 -34.03 -14.25 -16.40
N THR A 333 -32.74 -14.22 -16.13
CA THR A 333 -32.05 -13.04 -15.57
C THR A 333 -32.05 -11.87 -16.55
N THR A 334 -32.51 -10.72 -16.05
CA THR A 334 -32.46 -9.43 -16.71
C THR A 334 -31.87 -8.38 -15.75
N GLY A 335 -31.42 -7.24 -16.25
CA GLY A 335 -30.92 -6.15 -15.40
C GLY A 335 -31.90 -5.76 -14.29
N PRO A 336 -33.18 -5.48 -14.57
CA PRO A 336 -34.17 -5.16 -13.53
C PRO A 336 -34.34 -6.26 -12.47
N ARG A 337 -34.32 -7.54 -12.86
CA ARG A 337 -34.42 -8.66 -11.91
C ARG A 337 -33.18 -8.76 -11.02
N PHE A 338 -32.01 -8.61 -11.58
CA PHE A 338 -30.76 -8.57 -10.82
C PHE A 338 -30.76 -7.40 -9.82
N ILE A 339 -31.10 -6.20 -10.27
CA ILE A 339 -31.18 -5.00 -9.43
C ILE A 339 -32.16 -5.21 -8.27
N ALA A 340 -33.34 -5.83 -8.54
CA ALA A 340 -34.34 -6.09 -7.52
C ALA A 340 -33.82 -7.07 -6.46
N ALA A 341 -33.20 -8.19 -6.87
CA ALA A 341 -32.61 -9.18 -5.98
C ALA A 341 -31.46 -8.55 -5.14
N TRP A 342 -30.55 -7.84 -5.77
CA TRP A 342 -29.46 -7.14 -5.09
C TRP A 342 -29.98 -6.21 -3.99
N ARG A 343 -30.93 -5.33 -4.35
CA ARG A 343 -31.50 -4.36 -3.41
C ARG A 343 -32.25 -5.04 -2.27
N HIS A 344 -32.92 -6.16 -2.54
CA HIS A 344 -33.63 -6.95 -1.55
C HIS A 344 -32.66 -7.52 -0.50
N ILE A 345 -31.57 -8.16 -0.94
CA ILE A 345 -30.52 -8.69 -0.08
C ILE A 345 -29.90 -7.59 0.78
N VAL A 346 -29.48 -6.49 0.17
CA VAL A 346 -28.87 -5.36 0.90
C VAL A 346 -29.82 -4.76 1.94
N LYS A 347 -31.13 -4.71 1.66
CA LYS A 347 -32.13 -4.25 2.65
C LYS A 347 -32.18 -5.18 3.86
N ILE A 348 -32.12 -6.50 3.66
CA ILE A 348 -32.13 -7.49 4.76
C ILE A 348 -30.90 -7.30 5.63
N PHE A 349 -29.70 -7.24 5.06
CA PHE A 349 -28.45 -7.02 5.79
C PHE A 349 -28.47 -5.73 6.60
N ARG A 350 -28.95 -4.64 6.00
CA ARG A 350 -29.09 -3.35 6.70
C ARG A 350 -30.09 -3.41 7.86
N ARG A 351 -31.22 -4.11 7.69
CA ARG A 351 -32.25 -4.32 8.72
C ARG A 351 -31.70 -5.14 9.88
N VAL A 352 -30.94 -6.17 9.60
CA VAL A 352 -30.25 -7.01 10.60
C VAL A 352 -29.15 -6.24 11.32
N GLY A 353 -28.60 -5.17 10.71
CA GLY A 353 -27.50 -4.38 11.27
C GLY A 353 -26.10 -4.92 10.93
N ALA A 354 -25.95 -5.74 9.90
CA ALA A 354 -24.66 -6.22 9.39
C ALA A 354 -23.93 -5.09 8.64
N ARG A 355 -23.44 -4.09 9.40
CA ARG A 355 -22.78 -2.88 8.87
C ARG A 355 -21.30 -3.08 8.51
N ASN A 356 -20.75 -4.22 8.83
CA ASN A 356 -19.39 -4.65 8.53
C ASN A 356 -19.23 -5.19 7.11
N VAL A 357 -20.33 -5.39 6.38
CA VAL A 357 -20.35 -5.84 4.99
C VAL A 357 -20.23 -4.65 4.04
N SER A 358 -19.30 -4.75 3.09
CA SER A 358 -19.12 -3.81 1.98
C SER A 358 -19.54 -4.49 0.67
N TRP A 359 -20.50 -3.90 -0.05
CA TRP A 359 -21.07 -4.45 -1.26
C TRP A 359 -20.25 -4.10 -2.49
N VAL A 360 -19.74 -5.11 -3.18
CA VAL A 360 -18.86 -4.98 -4.35
C VAL A 360 -19.64 -5.39 -5.59
N TRP A 361 -20.05 -4.42 -6.41
CA TRP A 361 -20.69 -4.70 -7.68
C TRP A 361 -19.64 -4.93 -8.76
N CYS A 362 -19.59 -6.16 -9.28
CA CYS A 362 -18.50 -6.69 -10.08
C CYS A 362 -18.99 -7.32 -11.40
N PRO A 363 -19.13 -6.54 -12.48
CA PRO A 363 -19.30 -7.11 -13.83
C PRO A 363 -17.98 -7.65 -14.39
N TYR A 364 -18.09 -8.58 -15.34
CA TYR A 364 -17.01 -8.92 -16.26
C TYR A 364 -16.74 -7.74 -17.21
N VAL A 365 -15.50 -7.58 -17.63
CA VAL A 365 -15.11 -6.51 -18.58
C VAL A 365 -15.94 -6.56 -19.85
N ASN A 366 -16.29 -5.41 -20.38
CA ASN A 366 -17.04 -5.29 -21.62
C ASN A 366 -16.12 -4.98 -22.80
N ASN A 367 -15.86 -5.97 -23.61
CA ASN A 367 -15.14 -5.87 -24.88
C ASN A 367 -16.03 -5.51 -26.07
N GLY A 368 -17.23 -4.95 -25.82
CA GLY A 368 -18.25 -4.63 -26.85
C GLY A 368 -19.43 -5.59 -26.89
N GLN A 369 -19.32 -6.80 -26.33
CA GLN A 369 -20.35 -7.84 -26.37
C GLN A 369 -21.10 -8.02 -25.05
N LEU A 370 -20.52 -7.61 -23.92
CA LEU A 370 -21.04 -7.84 -22.59
C LEU A 370 -21.41 -6.53 -21.86
N PRO A 371 -22.45 -5.80 -22.27
CA PRO A 371 -22.86 -4.57 -21.60
C PRO A 371 -23.33 -4.86 -20.19
N PHE A 372 -22.89 -4.05 -19.20
CA PHE A 372 -23.15 -4.26 -17.77
C PHE A 372 -23.95 -3.15 -17.11
N MET A 373 -24.10 -1.98 -17.74
CA MET A 373 -24.74 -0.83 -17.09
C MET A 373 -26.19 -1.07 -16.68
N ASP A 374 -26.90 -1.93 -17.42
CA ASP A 374 -28.30 -2.29 -17.13
C ASP A 374 -28.46 -3.03 -15.80
N PHE A 375 -27.37 -3.52 -15.22
CA PHE A 375 -27.35 -4.27 -13.96
C PHE A 375 -26.93 -3.42 -12.75
N TYR A 376 -26.67 -2.13 -12.93
CA TYR A 376 -26.19 -1.29 -11.82
C TYR A 376 -27.29 -1.03 -10.78
N PRO A 377 -27.11 -1.46 -9.52
CA PRO A 377 -28.16 -1.29 -8.49
C PRO A 377 -28.37 0.15 -8.04
N GLY A 378 -27.45 1.05 -8.35
CA GLY A 378 -27.46 2.45 -7.93
C GLY A 378 -26.54 2.72 -6.74
N ASP A 379 -26.06 3.96 -6.65
CA ASP A 379 -24.99 4.39 -5.74
C ASP A 379 -25.21 4.05 -4.27
N ARG A 380 -26.43 4.18 -3.79
CA ARG A 380 -26.79 3.89 -2.39
C ARG A 380 -26.74 2.41 -2.01
N TRP A 381 -26.63 1.50 -3.01
CA TRP A 381 -26.68 0.06 -2.82
C TRP A 381 -25.33 -0.62 -3.02
N VAL A 382 -24.31 0.15 -3.40
CA VAL A 382 -22.98 -0.32 -3.77
C VAL A 382 -21.95 0.48 -3.01
N ASP A 383 -20.93 -0.18 -2.45
CA ASP A 383 -19.82 0.44 -1.77
C ASP A 383 -18.57 0.49 -2.65
N TRP A 384 -18.36 -0.56 -3.44
CA TRP A 384 -17.25 -0.68 -4.39
C TRP A 384 -17.76 -1.00 -5.78
N LEU A 385 -17.20 -0.37 -6.80
CA LEU A 385 -17.29 -0.83 -8.18
C LEU A 385 -16.14 -1.78 -8.45
N ALA A 386 -16.35 -2.85 -9.23
CA ALA A 386 -15.29 -3.77 -9.56
C ALA A 386 -15.35 -4.26 -11.00
N LEU A 387 -14.28 -4.90 -11.46
CA LEU A 387 -14.17 -5.56 -12.76
C LEU A 387 -13.43 -6.89 -12.60
N ASP A 388 -13.92 -7.92 -13.26
CA ASP A 388 -13.20 -9.16 -13.53
C ASP A 388 -12.78 -9.19 -14.99
N GLY A 389 -11.54 -9.61 -15.27
CA GLY A 389 -11.03 -9.69 -16.62
C GLY A 389 -9.68 -10.40 -16.71
N PHE A 390 -9.49 -11.16 -17.79
CA PHE A 390 -8.36 -12.05 -17.95
C PHE A 390 -7.71 -11.91 -19.33
N ASN A 391 -6.41 -12.09 -19.39
CA ASN A 391 -5.71 -12.44 -20.61
C ASN A 391 -5.69 -13.97 -20.76
N TRP A 392 -6.65 -14.49 -21.52
CA TRP A 392 -6.90 -15.93 -21.66
C TRP A 392 -5.80 -16.64 -22.49
N GLY A 393 -4.95 -15.89 -23.20
CA GLY A 393 -3.99 -16.50 -24.10
C GLY A 393 -4.59 -17.20 -25.31
N GLU A 394 -3.75 -17.87 -26.09
CA GLU A 394 -4.21 -18.68 -27.21
C GLU A 394 -4.77 -20.04 -26.69
N PRO A 395 -5.78 -20.63 -27.35
CA PRO A 395 -6.38 -20.21 -28.63
C PRO A 395 -7.50 -19.17 -28.52
N ILE A 396 -7.83 -18.68 -27.32
CA ILE A 396 -8.93 -17.74 -27.12
C ILE A 396 -8.55 -16.35 -27.64
N SER A 397 -7.59 -15.68 -27.01
CA SER A 397 -6.99 -14.44 -27.48
C SER A 397 -5.90 -13.95 -26.52
N TRP A 398 -4.71 -13.67 -27.01
CA TRP A 398 -3.72 -12.90 -26.26
C TRP A 398 -4.04 -11.41 -26.33
N GLN A 399 -4.33 -10.81 -25.15
CA GLN A 399 -4.73 -9.41 -25.04
C GLN A 399 -3.83 -8.62 -24.09
N THR A 400 -3.65 -7.33 -24.37
CA THR A 400 -2.94 -6.43 -23.47
C THR A 400 -3.85 -5.98 -22.33
N PHE A 401 -3.29 -5.60 -21.19
CA PHE A 401 -4.06 -5.04 -20.08
C PHE A 401 -4.99 -3.87 -20.49
N PRO A 402 -4.54 -2.85 -21.28
CA PRO A 402 -5.43 -1.78 -21.73
C PRO A 402 -6.59 -2.28 -22.59
N THR A 403 -6.36 -3.27 -23.45
CA THR A 403 -7.41 -3.87 -24.28
C THR A 403 -8.52 -4.48 -23.44
N ILE A 404 -8.14 -5.14 -22.33
CA ILE A 404 -9.08 -5.81 -21.42
C ILE A 404 -9.83 -4.77 -20.55
N PHE A 405 -9.12 -3.84 -19.90
CA PHE A 405 -9.68 -3.07 -18.79
C PHE A 405 -10.06 -1.62 -19.12
N ASP A 406 -9.36 -0.92 -20.04
CA ASP A 406 -9.45 0.54 -20.15
C ASP A 406 -10.87 1.04 -20.48
N ALA A 407 -11.58 0.37 -21.38
CA ALA A 407 -12.92 0.79 -21.79
C ALA A 407 -13.92 0.64 -20.62
N SER A 408 -13.89 -0.51 -19.94
CA SER A 408 -14.75 -0.81 -18.78
C SER A 408 -14.41 0.08 -17.58
N TYR A 409 -13.12 0.29 -17.29
CA TYR A 409 -12.68 1.21 -16.27
C TYR A 409 -13.22 2.64 -16.48
N ARG A 410 -13.11 3.18 -17.70
CA ARG A 410 -13.63 4.53 -17.99
C ARG A 410 -15.13 4.63 -17.76
N LYS A 411 -15.91 3.59 -18.12
CA LYS A 411 -17.35 3.52 -17.83
C LYS A 411 -17.62 3.54 -16.35
N LEU A 412 -16.93 2.72 -15.53
CA LEU A 412 -17.09 2.70 -14.07
C LEU A 412 -16.63 4.01 -13.43
N ALA A 413 -15.53 4.58 -13.89
CA ALA A 413 -15.02 5.85 -13.38
C ALA A 413 -15.99 7.03 -13.64
N GLY A 414 -16.77 6.99 -14.72
CA GLY A 414 -17.82 7.96 -15.00
C GLY A 414 -19.14 7.70 -14.28
N LEU A 415 -19.40 6.46 -13.82
CA LEU A 415 -20.69 6.05 -13.27
C LEU A 415 -20.95 6.64 -11.88
N ALA A 416 -20.01 6.52 -10.94
CA ALA A 416 -20.16 6.95 -9.56
C ALA A 416 -18.83 7.29 -8.93
N ARG A 417 -18.84 8.12 -7.86
CA ARG A 417 -17.63 8.46 -7.07
C ARG A 417 -17.28 7.38 -6.03
N LYS A 418 -17.23 6.11 -6.46
CA LYS A 418 -16.86 4.96 -5.62
C LYS A 418 -15.42 4.53 -5.87
N PRO A 419 -14.75 3.88 -4.89
CA PRO A 419 -13.49 3.18 -5.16
C PRO A 419 -13.73 2.08 -6.19
N ILE A 420 -12.73 1.84 -7.05
CA ILE A 420 -12.77 0.77 -8.06
C ILE A 420 -11.79 -0.33 -7.64
N MET A 421 -12.19 -1.57 -7.82
CA MET A 421 -11.38 -2.77 -7.64
C MET A 421 -11.23 -3.48 -8.99
N ILE A 422 -10.06 -3.98 -9.31
CA ILE A 422 -9.93 -5.09 -10.24
C ILE A 422 -10.02 -6.33 -9.36
N ALA A 423 -11.21 -6.96 -9.34
CA ALA A 423 -11.52 -7.99 -8.36
C ALA A 423 -11.07 -9.39 -8.80
N GLU A 424 -10.84 -9.55 -10.11
CA GLU A 424 -10.12 -10.68 -10.67
C GLU A 424 -9.28 -10.24 -11.85
N ILE A 425 -8.02 -10.67 -11.85
CA ILE A 425 -7.06 -10.44 -12.93
C ILE A 425 -6.12 -11.64 -13.02
N GLY A 426 -5.82 -12.04 -14.22
CA GLY A 426 -4.83 -13.08 -14.51
C GLY A 426 -4.36 -13.02 -15.96
N SER A 427 -3.29 -13.70 -16.26
CA SER A 427 -2.76 -13.88 -17.61
C SER A 427 -2.26 -15.31 -17.78
N ASP A 428 -2.59 -15.92 -18.90
CA ASP A 428 -2.01 -17.20 -19.33
C ASP A 428 -0.60 -17.00 -19.88
N GLU A 429 0.15 -18.10 -20.03
CA GLU A 429 1.47 -18.13 -20.69
C GLU A 429 1.37 -18.23 -22.22
N THR A 430 0.26 -18.81 -22.70
CA THR A 430 0.11 -19.24 -24.09
C THR A 430 -0.15 -18.06 -25.03
N GLY A 431 0.65 -17.92 -26.07
CA GLY A 431 0.46 -16.90 -27.09
C GLY A 431 1.24 -15.61 -26.90
N GLY A 432 2.01 -15.48 -25.77
CA GLY A 432 2.80 -14.25 -25.56
C GLY A 432 3.73 -14.27 -24.36
N ASP A 433 4.22 -13.11 -23.97
CA ASP A 433 5.13 -12.88 -22.84
C ASP A 433 4.32 -12.53 -21.56
N LYS A 434 3.93 -13.54 -20.77
CA LYS A 434 3.22 -13.36 -19.49
C LYS A 434 4.03 -12.52 -18.52
N ALA A 435 5.31 -12.77 -18.36
CA ALA A 435 6.18 -12.02 -17.45
C ALA A 435 6.21 -10.53 -17.81
N GLY A 436 6.31 -10.19 -19.10
CA GLY A 436 6.23 -8.84 -19.58
C GLY A 436 4.84 -8.23 -19.41
N TRP A 437 3.78 -9.03 -19.59
CA TRP A 437 2.39 -8.58 -19.34
C TRP A 437 2.20 -8.21 -17.87
N VAL A 438 2.59 -9.09 -16.94
CA VAL A 438 2.53 -8.89 -15.48
C VAL A 438 3.31 -7.63 -15.08
N ARG A 439 4.56 -7.52 -15.54
CA ARG A 439 5.41 -6.37 -15.28
C ARG A 439 4.74 -5.06 -15.74
N ARG A 440 4.23 -5.02 -16.96
CA ARG A 440 3.55 -3.82 -17.49
C ARG A 440 2.25 -3.52 -16.75
N ALA A 441 1.45 -4.55 -16.41
CA ALA A 441 0.19 -4.38 -15.67
C ALA A 441 0.44 -3.72 -14.30
N LEU A 442 1.38 -4.27 -13.51
CA LEU A 442 1.64 -3.82 -12.15
C LEU A 442 2.43 -2.50 -12.10
N SER A 443 3.46 -2.30 -12.96
CA SER A 443 4.34 -1.14 -12.86
C SER A 443 3.89 0.08 -13.67
N ARG A 444 3.02 -0.09 -14.67
CA ARG A 444 2.64 0.99 -15.59
C ARG A 444 1.13 1.19 -15.72
N GLN A 445 0.35 0.11 -15.85
CA GLN A 445 -1.06 0.23 -16.21
C GLN A 445 -1.93 0.52 -14.98
N LEU A 446 -1.87 -0.30 -13.94
CA LEU A 446 -2.61 -0.07 -12.69
C LEU A 446 -2.28 1.28 -12.04
N PRO A 447 -1.01 1.74 -11.97
CA PRO A 447 -0.69 3.07 -11.44
C PRO A 447 -1.39 4.24 -12.15
N ARG A 448 -1.74 4.09 -13.43
CA ARG A 448 -2.45 5.12 -14.23
C ARG A 448 -3.93 5.20 -13.90
N LEU A 449 -4.52 4.10 -13.42
CA LEU A 449 -5.95 3.99 -13.11
C LEU A 449 -6.25 4.58 -11.73
N LYS A 450 -6.23 5.89 -11.57
CA LYS A 450 -6.23 6.64 -10.30
C LYS A 450 -7.38 6.31 -9.34
N ARG A 451 -8.46 5.71 -9.81
CA ARG A 451 -9.59 5.29 -8.98
C ARG A 451 -9.52 3.83 -8.57
N VAL A 452 -8.60 3.04 -9.12
CA VAL A 452 -8.33 1.67 -8.68
C VAL A 452 -7.70 1.74 -7.29
N ARG A 453 -8.31 1.09 -6.32
CA ARG A 453 -7.90 1.06 -4.91
C ARG A 453 -7.62 -0.35 -4.40
N ALA A 454 -7.93 -1.36 -5.19
CA ALA A 454 -7.60 -2.76 -4.92
C ALA A 454 -7.40 -3.53 -6.23
N VAL A 455 -6.54 -4.52 -6.19
CA VAL A 455 -6.34 -5.52 -7.24
C VAL A 455 -6.24 -6.88 -6.58
N VAL A 456 -7.00 -7.86 -7.08
CA VAL A 456 -7.01 -9.24 -6.60
C VAL A 456 -6.54 -10.14 -7.73
N TRP A 457 -5.39 -10.76 -7.55
CA TRP A 457 -4.87 -11.71 -8.52
C TRP A 457 -5.59 -13.05 -8.39
N PHE A 458 -6.06 -13.59 -9.50
CA PHE A 458 -6.67 -14.92 -9.55
C PHE A 458 -5.56 -15.97 -9.72
N ASP A 459 -5.09 -16.50 -8.60
CA ASP A 459 -3.94 -17.41 -8.53
C ASP A 459 -4.39 -18.87 -8.61
N ALA A 460 -4.97 -19.23 -9.74
CA ALA A 460 -5.50 -20.57 -9.98
C ALA A 460 -5.52 -20.92 -11.48
N PRO A 461 -5.47 -22.21 -11.84
CA PRO A 461 -5.83 -22.63 -13.18
C PRO A 461 -7.37 -22.68 -13.31
N ASP A 462 -7.88 -22.11 -14.40
CA ASP A 462 -9.30 -22.14 -14.74
C ASP A 462 -9.49 -21.96 -16.25
N GLY A 463 -9.40 -23.05 -17.01
CA GLY A 463 -9.38 -23.00 -18.48
C GLY A 463 -8.08 -22.44 -19.09
N ALA A 464 -7.29 -21.73 -18.27
CA ALA A 464 -5.97 -21.20 -18.55
C ALA A 464 -5.16 -21.18 -17.25
N ASP A 465 -3.83 -21.05 -17.29
CA ASP A 465 -3.00 -20.99 -16.08
C ASP A 465 -2.70 -19.56 -15.66
N PHE A 466 -3.53 -19.05 -14.74
CA PHE A 466 -3.40 -17.68 -14.23
C PHE A 466 -2.47 -17.55 -13.03
N ARG A 467 -1.90 -18.64 -12.52
CA ARG A 467 -1.02 -18.63 -11.34
C ARG A 467 0.16 -17.69 -11.54
N VAL A 468 0.59 -17.05 -10.46
CA VAL A 468 1.78 -16.17 -10.48
C VAL A 468 3.06 -16.97 -10.69
N ASP A 469 3.09 -18.24 -10.29
CA ASP A 469 4.20 -19.19 -10.35
C ASP A 469 4.17 -20.12 -11.57
N SER A 470 3.30 -19.87 -12.57
CA SER A 470 3.22 -20.67 -13.80
C SER A 470 4.58 -20.76 -14.54
N SER A 471 5.46 -19.78 -14.33
CA SER A 471 6.87 -19.82 -14.66
C SER A 471 7.68 -18.96 -13.69
N SER A 472 8.99 -19.26 -13.55
CA SER A 472 9.89 -18.44 -12.72
C SER A 472 9.93 -16.98 -13.20
N ALA A 473 9.88 -16.74 -14.50
CA ALA A 473 9.87 -15.40 -15.07
C ALA A 473 8.58 -14.61 -14.72
N ALA A 474 7.42 -15.29 -14.68
CA ALA A 474 6.15 -14.69 -14.28
C ALA A 474 6.17 -14.34 -12.78
N LEU A 475 6.65 -15.24 -11.94
CA LEU A 475 6.79 -15.02 -10.49
C LEU A 475 7.74 -13.85 -10.18
N ASP A 476 8.90 -13.79 -10.81
CA ASP A 476 9.85 -12.69 -10.63
C ASP A 476 9.26 -11.35 -11.09
N ALA A 477 8.52 -11.35 -12.20
CA ALA A 477 7.83 -10.15 -12.67
C ALA A 477 6.73 -9.69 -11.70
N PHE A 478 6.00 -10.63 -11.09
CA PHE A 478 4.97 -10.34 -10.10
C PHE A 478 5.60 -9.78 -8.81
N ARG A 479 6.61 -10.46 -8.25
CA ARG A 479 7.36 -10.00 -7.06
C ARG A 479 7.90 -8.58 -7.26
N ALA A 480 8.57 -8.32 -8.38
CA ALA A 480 9.10 -7.00 -8.72
C ALA A 480 7.99 -5.93 -8.82
N GLY A 481 6.85 -6.28 -9.43
CA GLY A 481 5.73 -5.36 -9.59
C GLY A 481 5.09 -4.97 -8.26
N ILE A 482 4.81 -5.94 -7.39
CA ILE A 482 4.17 -5.70 -6.09
C ILE A 482 5.12 -5.15 -5.02
N SER A 483 6.45 -5.14 -5.25
CA SER A 483 7.42 -4.54 -4.32
C SER A 483 7.25 -3.01 -4.19
N SER A 484 6.62 -2.38 -5.19
CA SER A 484 6.34 -0.94 -5.19
C SER A 484 5.52 -0.52 -3.95
N PRO A 485 5.82 0.64 -3.32
CA PRO A 485 5.03 1.23 -2.24
C PRO A 485 3.57 1.54 -2.61
N LEU A 486 3.26 1.57 -3.90
CA LEU A 486 1.89 1.69 -4.40
C LEU A 486 1.00 0.56 -3.89
N TYR A 487 1.53 -0.67 -3.80
CA TYR A 487 0.78 -1.84 -3.36
C TYR A 487 0.86 -2.03 -1.85
N SER A 488 -0.28 -2.29 -1.22
CA SER A 488 -0.38 -2.47 0.22
C SER A 488 -0.94 -3.84 0.56
N GLY A 489 -0.24 -4.58 1.42
CA GLY A 489 -0.74 -5.78 2.08
C GLY A 489 -1.46 -5.48 3.41
N ASP A 490 -1.80 -4.22 3.69
CA ASP A 490 -2.38 -3.79 4.96
C ASP A 490 -3.91 -3.76 4.89
N GLU A 491 -4.57 -4.62 5.66
CA GLU A 491 -6.03 -4.68 5.77
C GLU A 491 -6.65 -3.38 6.30
N SER A 492 -5.92 -2.62 7.11
CA SER A 492 -6.41 -1.35 7.66
C SER A 492 -6.72 -0.34 6.56
N PHE A 493 -5.97 -0.40 5.47
CA PHE A 493 -6.20 0.41 4.28
C PHE A 493 -7.52 0.03 3.58
N VAL A 494 -7.83 -1.26 3.47
CA VAL A 494 -9.10 -1.76 2.91
C VAL A 494 -10.27 -1.33 3.80
N ARG A 495 -10.14 -1.48 5.12
CA ARG A 495 -11.13 -1.02 6.11
C ARG A 495 -11.40 0.48 6.01
N GLN A 496 -10.36 1.28 5.84
CA GLN A 496 -10.48 2.74 5.71
C GLN A 496 -11.26 3.14 4.44
N ILE A 497 -10.94 2.52 3.29
CA ILE A 497 -11.62 2.81 2.03
C ILE A 497 -13.08 2.39 2.11
N SER A 498 -13.37 1.21 2.62
CA SER A 498 -14.73 0.67 2.74
C SER A 498 -15.60 1.54 3.65
N ARG A 499 -15.09 1.99 4.80
CA ARG A 499 -15.79 2.93 5.69
C ARG A 499 -16.08 4.26 4.99
N ARG A 500 -15.13 4.79 4.21
CA ARG A 500 -15.34 6.02 3.43
C ARG A 500 -16.41 5.84 2.35
N ALA A 501 -16.36 4.71 1.64
CA ALA A 501 -17.33 4.38 0.60
C ALA A 501 -18.75 4.23 1.15
N ALA A 502 -18.93 3.56 2.29
CA ALA A 502 -20.20 3.42 2.97
C ALA A 502 -20.79 4.77 3.43
N ARG A 503 -19.97 5.70 3.92
CA ARG A 503 -20.43 7.07 4.26
C ARG A 503 -20.95 7.80 3.02
N LEU A 504 -20.24 7.74 1.90
CA LEU A 504 -20.67 8.36 0.63
C LEU A 504 -21.99 7.75 0.10
N ALA A 505 -22.25 6.48 0.37
CA ALA A 505 -23.50 5.83 0.01
C ALA A 505 -24.70 6.33 0.83
N GLN A 506 -24.46 6.86 2.05
CA GLN A 506 -25.51 7.38 2.94
C GLN A 506 -25.82 8.86 2.69
N THR A 507 -24.86 9.63 2.16
CA THR A 507 -24.96 11.08 1.94
C THR A 507 -25.26 11.47 0.50
N GLY A 508 -25.39 10.51 -0.42
CA GLY A 508 -25.81 10.76 -1.80
C GLY A 508 -27.31 11.09 -1.88
N PRO A 509 -27.73 11.93 -2.88
CA PRO A 509 -29.10 12.40 -3.03
C PRO A 509 -30.12 11.29 -3.24
#